data_6fdd1a2a4c30bb211d4ec612c288558b
#
_entry.id   6fdd1a2a4c30bb211d4ec612c288558b
#
_cell.length_a   1.000
_cell.length_b   1.000
_cell.length_c   1.000
_cell.angle_alpha   90.00
_cell.angle_beta   90.00
_cell.angle_gamma   90.00
#
_symmetry.space_group_name_H-M   'P 1'
#
loop_
_entity.id
_entity.type
_entity.pdbx_description
1 polymer ?
#
loop_
_entity_poly.entity_id
_entity_poly.type
_entity_poly.pdbx_seq_one_letter_code
_entity_poly.pdbx_strand_id
1 'polypeptide(L)'
;DEAERNAVLGAAYFQRAYRYYKLTHQFGDVPYLDKEITEPKLDFYSYDRWSILEQCKKDLEFAYQWVPEVQPRGRANKDACGVLLMKICMAVGDFDRAIAVGKEVVGRHPLMTGRFTGNQTKPNTNLMHDLHSVEAKIDMSNTEGIMYVVAHPTTTPLDKDNRIYTMRNALPYWAKGGAIKTPDGKTGTAIAPDEADKNTEIDNDTKYGRGIGTCRPTNYYQYEIWGEKEKNDLRGPFNHDSWRRMEDLRYNDPGLKKTNNPYYGQNLIRPVDLSVADSIRCWYMWPHYKVFVPDPTKTQDLQGGETPWYVYRSAEVYLMMAECYYWKGDATNEAAMLNVVRARA
;
A
#
# COMPACT_ATOMS: atom_id res chain seq x y z
N ASP A 1 30.62 1.72 -22.09
CA ASP A 1 30.25 0.99 -23.32
C ASP A 1 28.83 1.37 -23.72
N GLU A 2 28.33 0.82 -24.83
CA GLU A 2 26.97 1.13 -25.33
C GLU A 2 25.89 0.62 -24.41
N ALA A 3 26.04 -0.57 -23.86
CA ALA A 3 25.06 -1.18 -22.98
C ALA A 3 24.91 -0.39 -21.67
N GLU A 4 26.01 0.04 -21.11
CA GLU A 4 26.04 0.86 -19.89
C GLU A 4 25.36 2.22 -20.12
N ARG A 5 25.72 2.89 -21.24
CA ARG A 5 25.08 4.15 -21.63
C ARG A 5 23.56 3.98 -21.80
N ASN A 6 23.13 2.93 -22.49
CA ASN A 6 21.72 2.66 -22.76
C ASN A 6 20.98 2.25 -21.49
N ALA A 7 21.62 1.57 -20.54
CA ALA A 7 21.03 1.27 -19.23
C ALA A 7 20.76 2.56 -18.43
N VAL A 8 21.71 3.50 -18.41
CA VAL A 8 21.53 4.80 -17.73
C VAL A 8 20.42 5.62 -18.40
N LEU A 9 20.42 5.68 -19.75
CA LEU A 9 19.38 6.37 -20.51
C LEU A 9 18.00 5.74 -20.29
N GLY A 10 17.93 4.40 -20.29
CA GLY A 10 16.69 3.66 -20.00
C GLY A 10 16.15 3.94 -18.60
N ALA A 11 17.02 4.04 -17.59
CA ALA A 11 16.62 4.43 -16.24
C ALA A 11 16.04 5.86 -16.19
N ALA A 12 16.61 6.80 -16.95
CA ALA A 12 16.09 8.16 -17.07
C ALA A 12 14.72 8.18 -17.79
N TYR A 13 14.56 7.40 -18.86
CA TYR A 13 13.30 7.22 -19.56
C TYR A 13 12.21 6.61 -18.68
N PHE A 14 12.55 5.60 -17.87
CA PHE A 14 11.64 5.07 -16.88
C PHE A 14 11.16 6.16 -15.92
N GLN A 15 12.06 6.98 -15.36
CA GLN A 15 11.68 8.05 -14.44
C GLN A 15 10.76 9.08 -15.10
N ARG A 16 11.05 9.48 -16.34
CA ARG A 16 10.20 10.38 -17.11
C ARG A 16 8.81 9.78 -17.32
N ALA A 17 8.74 8.56 -17.83
CA ALA A 17 7.47 7.86 -18.07
C ALA A 17 6.67 7.67 -16.79
N TYR A 18 7.32 7.32 -15.66
CA TYR A 18 6.68 7.15 -14.37
C TYR A 18 6.01 8.44 -13.87
N ARG A 19 6.67 9.59 -14.05
CA ARG A 19 6.10 10.88 -13.66
C ARG A 19 4.97 11.30 -14.59
N TYR A 20 5.14 11.17 -15.89
CA TYR A 20 4.08 11.51 -16.85
C TYR A 20 2.89 10.57 -16.79
N TYR A 21 3.07 9.28 -16.53
CA TYR A 21 1.97 8.37 -16.27
C TYR A 21 1.08 8.90 -15.12
N LYS A 22 1.69 9.33 -14.00
CA LYS A 22 0.94 9.91 -12.88
C LYS A 22 0.27 11.24 -13.23
N LEU A 23 0.99 12.14 -13.89
CA LEU A 23 0.47 13.46 -14.25
C LEU A 23 -0.71 13.35 -15.20
N THR A 24 -0.60 12.55 -16.26
CA THR A 24 -1.66 12.40 -17.26
C THR A 24 -2.91 11.70 -16.72
N HIS A 25 -2.73 10.74 -15.80
CA HIS A 25 -3.88 10.08 -15.15
C HIS A 25 -4.58 10.97 -14.13
N GLN A 26 -3.87 11.89 -13.51
CA GLN A 26 -4.43 12.79 -12.50
C GLN A 26 -5.01 14.06 -13.09
N PHE A 27 -4.37 14.63 -14.12
CA PHE A 27 -4.68 15.98 -14.63
C PHE A 27 -5.12 16.00 -16.09
N GLY A 28 -5.05 14.88 -16.81
CA GLY A 28 -5.33 14.84 -18.25
C GLY A 28 -4.18 15.42 -19.07
N ASP A 29 -4.49 16.42 -19.91
CA ASP A 29 -3.52 17.09 -20.74
C ASP A 29 -2.60 17.98 -19.90
N VAL A 30 -1.29 17.81 -20.08
CA VAL A 30 -0.27 18.53 -19.31
C VAL A 30 0.88 18.99 -20.21
N PRO A 31 1.67 19.99 -19.79
CA PRO A 31 2.90 20.32 -20.51
C PRO A 31 3.87 19.13 -20.52
N TYR A 32 4.45 18.83 -21.68
CA TYR A 32 5.47 17.81 -21.82
C TYR A 32 6.84 18.45 -21.98
N LEU A 33 7.75 18.13 -21.07
CA LEU A 33 9.10 18.68 -21.02
C LEU A 33 10.09 17.56 -21.41
N ASP A 34 10.70 17.70 -22.54
CA ASP A 34 11.71 16.78 -23.08
C ASP A 34 13.16 17.21 -22.79
N LYS A 35 13.33 18.45 -22.35
CA LYS A 35 14.62 19.09 -22.05
C LYS A 35 14.59 19.78 -20.71
N GLU A 36 15.78 19.94 -20.14
CA GLU A 36 15.99 20.77 -18.96
C GLU A 36 15.62 22.24 -19.25
N ILE A 37 14.92 22.86 -18.30
CA ILE A 37 14.60 24.29 -18.34
C ILE A 37 15.70 25.02 -17.61
N THR A 38 16.52 25.75 -18.34
CA THR A 38 17.69 26.47 -17.82
C THR A 38 17.39 27.92 -17.50
N GLU A 39 16.27 28.46 -17.98
CA GLU A 39 15.86 29.84 -17.78
C GLU A 39 14.38 29.92 -17.37
N PRO A 40 13.94 30.96 -16.64
CA PRO A 40 12.53 31.16 -16.34
C PRO A 40 11.67 31.21 -17.60
N LYS A 41 10.62 30.39 -17.64
CA LYS A 41 9.74 30.24 -18.79
C LYS A 41 8.28 30.22 -18.33
N LEU A 42 7.39 30.93 -19.02
CA LEU A 42 5.95 30.99 -18.72
C LEU A 42 5.07 30.52 -19.91
N ASP A 43 5.66 30.20 -21.04
CA ASP A 43 4.98 29.84 -22.28
C ASP A 43 4.87 28.29 -22.42
N PHE A 44 4.31 27.66 -21.43
CA PHE A 44 4.03 26.21 -21.48
C PHE A 44 2.70 25.94 -22.16
N TYR A 45 2.69 24.94 -23.04
CA TYR A 45 1.49 24.41 -23.67
C TYR A 45 1.22 23.01 -23.20
N SER A 46 -0.04 22.67 -22.97
CA SER A 46 -0.46 21.31 -22.70
C SER A 46 -0.47 20.48 -23.98
N TYR A 47 0.05 19.29 -23.89
CA TYR A 47 -0.05 18.26 -24.92
C TYR A 47 -1.18 17.30 -24.57
N ASP A 48 -1.82 16.76 -25.59
CA ASP A 48 -2.80 15.69 -25.46
C ASP A 48 -2.21 14.50 -24.67
N ARG A 49 -2.93 14.04 -23.67
CA ARG A 49 -2.46 12.97 -22.78
C ARG A 49 -2.13 11.69 -23.50
N TRP A 50 -2.85 11.37 -24.58
CA TRP A 50 -2.61 10.14 -25.34
C TRP A 50 -1.30 10.21 -26.09
N SER A 51 -0.99 11.34 -26.68
CA SER A 51 0.31 11.61 -27.33
C SER A 51 1.46 11.50 -26.34
N ILE A 52 1.27 11.98 -25.10
CA ILE A 52 2.28 11.83 -24.03
C ILE A 52 2.44 10.35 -23.66
N LEU A 53 1.36 9.61 -23.50
CA LEU A 53 1.42 8.18 -23.16
C LEU A 53 2.06 7.35 -24.26
N GLU A 54 1.80 7.65 -25.53
CA GLU A 54 2.49 7.02 -26.65
C GLU A 54 4.00 7.29 -26.66
N GLN A 55 4.42 8.50 -26.31
CA GLN A 55 5.85 8.81 -26.14
C GLN A 55 6.43 8.04 -24.94
N CYS A 56 5.73 7.99 -23.82
CA CYS A 56 6.16 7.22 -22.67
C CYS A 56 6.24 5.71 -22.96
N LYS A 57 5.36 5.19 -23.82
CA LYS A 57 5.44 3.80 -24.29
C LYS A 57 6.75 3.53 -25.03
N LYS A 58 7.15 4.42 -25.97
CA LYS A 58 8.44 4.33 -26.68
C LYS A 58 9.63 4.39 -25.73
N ASP A 59 9.59 5.30 -24.76
CA ASP A 59 10.61 5.43 -23.73
C ASP A 59 10.76 4.13 -22.94
N LEU A 60 9.63 3.48 -22.60
CA LEU A 60 9.63 2.27 -21.80
C LEU A 60 9.98 1.01 -22.59
N GLU A 61 9.69 0.95 -23.89
CA GLU A 61 10.21 -0.13 -24.74
C GLU A 61 11.74 -0.11 -24.74
N PHE A 62 12.34 1.08 -24.89
CA PHE A 62 13.78 1.22 -24.75
C PHE A 62 14.28 0.85 -23.34
N ALA A 63 13.62 1.35 -22.30
CA ALA A 63 13.99 1.05 -20.91
C ALA A 63 13.89 -0.45 -20.62
N TYR A 64 12.82 -1.11 -21.05
CA TYR A 64 12.61 -2.54 -20.88
C TYR A 64 13.69 -3.40 -21.58
N GLN A 65 14.21 -2.91 -22.69
CA GLN A 65 15.31 -3.58 -23.41
C GLN A 65 16.65 -3.45 -22.68
N TRP A 66 16.97 -2.26 -22.15
CA TRP A 66 18.33 -1.92 -21.73
C TRP A 66 18.55 -1.85 -20.21
N VAL A 67 17.52 -1.62 -19.42
CA VAL A 67 17.67 -1.59 -17.96
C VAL A 67 17.96 -3.01 -17.46
N PRO A 68 18.97 -3.22 -16.61
CA PRO A 68 19.32 -4.55 -16.09
C PRO A 68 18.18 -5.20 -15.30
N GLU A 69 18.10 -6.54 -15.38
CA GLU A 69 17.14 -7.33 -14.61
C GLU A 69 17.40 -7.22 -13.10
N VAL A 70 18.65 -7.22 -12.71
CA VAL A 70 19.06 -7.13 -11.31
C VAL A 70 19.55 -5.72 -11.00
N GLN A 71 18.91 -5.08 -10.05
CA GLN A 71 19.26 -3.76 -9.55
C GLN A 71 19.17 -3.74 -8.02
N PRO A 72 19.93 -2.88 -7.34
CA PRO A 72 19.72 -2.62 -5.91
C PRO A 72 18.26 -2.25 -5.64
N ARG A 73 17.70 -2.75 -4.54
CA ARG A 73 16.32 -2.41 -4.14
C ARG A 73 16.16 -0.89 -4.04
N GLY A 74 15.03 -0.37 -4.50
CA GLY A 74 14.78 1.06 -4.61
C GLY A 74 15.15 1.67 -5.97
N ARG A 75 15.89 0.97 -6.80
CA ARG A 75 16.11 1.34 -8.21
C ARG A 75 15.16 0.56 -9.12
N ALA A 76 14.76 1.19 -10.21
CA ALA A 76 13.98 0.51 -11.23
C ALA A 76 14.87 -0.54 -11.92
N ASN A 77 14.39 -1.77 -11.96
CA ASN A 77 14.95 -2.86 -12.74
C ASN A 77 14.15 -3.04 -14.04
N LYS A 78 14.56 -3.95 -14.90
CA LYS A 78 13.88 -4.29 -16.15
C LYS A 78 12.39 -4.58 -15.91
N ASP A 79 12.05 -5.35 -14.90
CA ASP A 79 10.67 -5.74 -14.64
C ASP A 79 9.80 -4.60 -14.09
N ALA A 80 10.39 -3.64 -13.39
CA ALA A 80 9.72 -2.40 -13.04
C ALA A 80 9.38 -1.57 -14.30
N CYS A 81 10.30 -1.53 -15.27
CA CYS A 81 10.03 -0.92 -16.58
C CYS A 81 8.90 -1.67 -17.30
N GLY A 82 8.92 -3.01 -17.27
CA GLY A 82 7.88 -3.85 -17.85
C GLY A 82 6.49 -3.61 -17.23
N VAL A 83 6.38 -3.53 -15.92
CA VAL A 83 5.10 -3.24 -15.25
C VAL A 83 4.56 -1.86 -15.63
N LEU A 84 5.41 -0.84 -15.69
CA LEU A 84 4.97 0.49 -16.11
C LEU A 84 4.59 0.50 -17.60
N LEU A 85 5.33 -0.22 -18.43
CA LEU A 85 4.99 -0.42 -19.85
C LEU A 85 3.62 -1.07 -20.02
N MET A 86 3.33 -2.13 -19.24
CA MET A 86 2.00 -2.75 -19.22
C MET A 86 0.90 -1.73 -18.91
N LYS A 87 1.08 -0.93 -17.85
CA LYS A 87 0.10 0.09 -17.45
C LYS A 87 -0.17 1.10 -18.56
N ILE A 88 0.87 1.52 -19.27
CA ILE A 88 0.72 2.45 -20.39
C ILE A 88 0.09 1.76 -21.61
N CYS A 89 0.51 0.54 -21.95
CA CYS A 89 -0.11 -0.26 -23.00
C CYS A 89 -1.62 -0.46 -22.75
N MET A 90 -2.02 -0.75 -21.51
CA MET A 90 -3.43 -0.84 -21.14
C MET A 90 -4.16 0.49 -21.35
N ALA A 91 -3.55 1.61 -20.96
CA ALA A 91 -4.15 2.94 -21.11
C ALA A 91 -4.37 3.33 -22.58
N VAL A 92 -3.47 2.93 -23.50
CA VAL A 92 -3.59 3.21 -24.94
C VAL A 92 -4.26 2.07 -25.73
N GLY A 93 -4.74 1.01 -25.07
CA GLY A 93 -5.47 -0.09 -25.68
C GLY A 93 -4.60 -1.16 -26.36
N ASP A 94 -3.28 -1.18 -26.14
CA ASP A 94 -2.37 -2.22 -26.65
C ASP A 94 -2.31 -3.41 -25.68
N PHE A 95 -3.42 -4.12 -25.58
CA PHE A 95 -3.57 -5.25 -24.64
C PHE A 95 -2.67 -6.44 -24.98
N ASP A 96 -2.37 -6.66 -26.27
CA ASP A 96 -1.48 -7.75 -26.68
C ASP A 96 -0.05 -7.53 -26.15
N ARG A 97 0.46 -6.32 -26.29
CA ARG A 97 1.78 -5.97 -25.77
C ARG A 97 1.82 -6.05 -24.25
N ALA A 98 0.78 -5.55 -23.58
CA ALA A 98 0.66 -5.66 -22.11
C ALA A 98 0.71 -7.13 -21.65
N ILE A 99 -0.06 -8.01 -22.26
CA ILE A 99 -0.05 -9.45 -21.93
C ILE A 99 1.32 -10.08 -22.19
N ALA A 100 1.97 -9.77 -23.31
CA ALA A 100 3.28 -10.33 -23.64
C ALA A 100 4.32 -9.98 -22.57
N VAL A 101 4.42 -8.69 -22.21
CA VAL A 101 5.31 -8.22 -21.14
C VAL A 101 4.94 -8.84 -19.80
N GLY A 102 3.65 -8.91 -19.47
CA GLY A 102 3.16 -9.48 -18.22
C GLY A 102 3.60 -10.93 -18.03
N LYS A 103 3.52 -11.75 -19.06
CA LYS A 103 3.97 -13.15 -19.04
C LYS A 103 5.45 -13.27 -18.73
N GLU A 104 6.28 -12.41 -19.30
CA GLU A 104 7.72 -12.38 -19.02
C GLU A 104 8.00 -12.00 -17.57
N VAL A 105 7.32 -10.94 -17.07
CA VAL A 105 7.49 -10.44 -15.70
C VAL A 105 7.09 -11.51 -14.67
N VAL A 106 5.91 -12.13 -14.80
CA VAL A 106 5.49 -13.16 -13.83
C VAL A 106 6.32 -14.43 -13.92
N GLY A 107 6.94 -14.72 -15.07
CA GLY A 107 7.90 -15.82 -15.22
C GLY A 107 9.14 -15.63 -14.34
N ARG A 108 9.59 -14.40 -14.14
CA ARG A 108 10.72 -14.03 -13.27
C ARG A 108 10.29 -13.74 -11.82
N HIS A 109 9.04 -13.37 -11.61
CA HIS A 109 8.47 -13.01 -10.31
C HIS A 109 7.26 -13.88 -9.94
N PRO A 110 7.46 -15.18 -9.66
CA PRO A 110 6.37 -16.07 -9.24
C PRO A 110 5.77 -15.62 -7.91
N LEU A 111 4.48 -15.90 -7.71
CA LEU A 111 3.83 -15.65 -6.43
C LEU A 111 4.42 -16.52 -5.33
N MET A 112 4.57 -15.94 -4.14
CA MET A 112 4.91 -16.69 -2.94
C MET A 112 3.75 -17.61 -2.56
N THR A 113 4.05 -18.88 -2.30
CA THR A 113 3.07 -19.88 -1.85
C THR A 113 3.34 -20.41 -0.45
N GLY A 114 4.55 -20.16 0.09
CA GLY A 114 4.98 -20.55 1.42
C GLY A 114 5.26 -19.36 2.32
N ARG A 115 5.20 -19.61 3.64
CA ARG A 115 5.56 -18.64 4.67
C ARG A 115 7.06 -18.32 4.64
N PHE A 116 7.44 -17.10 4.93
CA PHE A 116 8.84 -16.68 5.06
C PHE A 116 9.52 -17.33 6.27
N THR A 117 10.79 -17.67 6.15
CA THR A 117 11.58 -18.22 7.24
C THR A 117 11.57 -17.26 8.44
N GLY A 118 11.36 -17.81 9.64
CA GLY A 118 11.24 -17.01 10.86
C GLY A 118 9.82 -16.48 11.15
N ASN A 119 8.93 -16.43 10.15
CA ASN A 119 7.52 -16.03 10.36
C ASN A 119 6.58 -17.22 10.55
N GLN A 120 7.00 -18.42 10.19
CA GLN A 120 6.19 -19.65 10.23
C GLN A 120 5.61 -19.97 11.62
N THR A 121 6.33 -19.58 12.67
CA THR A 121 5.94 -19.83 14.07
C THR A 121 5.21 -18.65 14.72
N LYS A 122 5.07 -17.51 14.03
CA LYS A 122 4.32 -16.38 14.59
C LYS A 122 2.84 -16.76 14.70
N PRO A 123 2.26 -16.71 15.91
CA PRO A 123 0.84 -17.07 16.10
C PRO A 123 -0.07 -16.06 15.40
N ASN A 124 -1.25 -16.52 15.00
CA ASN A 124 -2.29 -15.71 14.39
C ASN A 124 -1.86 -14.89 13.16
N THR A 125 -0.85 -15.38 12.42
CA THR A 125 -0.37 -14.77 11.17
C THR A 125 -0.36 -15.79 10.02
N ASN A 126 -0.33 -15.28 8.81
CA ASN A 126 -0.34 -16.08 7.58
C ASN A 126 0.58 -15.48 6.51
N LEU A 127 0.60 -16.05 5.31
CA LEU A 127 1.42 -15.55 4.21
C LEU A 127 1.12 -14.08 3.85
N MET A 128 -0.14 -13.63 3.99
CA MET A 128 -0.49 -12.24 3.70
C MET A 128 0.14 -11.28 4.71
N HIS A 129 0.22 -11.66 5.99
CA HIS A 129 0.96 -10.89 6.99
C HIS A 129 2.45 -10.85 6.64
N ASP A 130 3.02 -11.99 6.27
CA ASP A 130 4.43 -12.06 5.93
C ASP A 130 4.79 -11.12 4.80
N LEU A 131 4.05 -11.16 3.70
CA LEU A 131 4.26 -10.28 2.54
C LEU A 131 4.20 -8.79 2.87
N HIS A 132 3.54 -8.41 3.95
CA HIS A 132 3.41 -7.01 4.37
C HIS A 132 4.29 -6.66 5.57
N SER A 133 5.01 -7.63 6.16
CA SER A 133 5.98 -7.34 7.23
C SER A 133 7.17 -6.55 6.70
N VAL A 134 7.82 -5.80 7.58
CA VAL A 134 8.98 -4.95 7.22
C VAL A 134 10.10 -5.82 6.66
N GLU A 135 10.40 -6.92 7.35
CA GLU A 135 11.50 -7.82 7.03
C GLU A 135 11.27 -8.56 5.70
N ALA A 136 10.08 -9.11 5.51
CA ALA A 136 9.78 -9.91 4.32
C ALA A 136 9.68 -9.07 3.04
N LYS A 137 9.33 -7.79 3.13
CA LYS A 137 9.33 -6.91 1.95
C LYS A 137 10.70 -6.81 1.31
N ILE A 138 11.77 -6.76 2.12
CA ILE A 138 13.16 -6.65 1.66
C ILE A 138 13.90 -7.99 1.63
N ASP A 139 13.29 -9.07 2.07
CA ASP A 139 13.89 -10.40 2.03
C ASP A 139 14.21 -10.80 0.58
N MET A 140 15.39 -11.36 0.35
CA MET A 140 15.82 -11.79 -0.98
C MET A 140 15.00 -12.97 -1.51
N SER A 141 14.38 -13.76 -0.62
CA SER A 141 13.47 -14.85 -1.00
C SER A 141 12.09 -14.36 -1.45
N ASN A 142 11.78 -13.07 -1.27
CA ASN A 142 10.54 -12.50 -1.75
C ASN A 142 10.54 -12.32 -3.26
N THR A 143 10.03 -13.31 -3.95
CA THR A 143 9.95 -13.34 -5.42
C THR A 143 8.88 -12.39 -5.98
N GLU A 144 7.87 -12.02 -5.19
CA GLU A 144 6.76 -11.18 -5.67
C GLU A 144 7.13 -9.69 -5.83
N GLY A 145 8.11 -9.23 -5.09
CA GLY A 145 8.44 -7.82 -5.09
C GLY A 145 9.25 -7.40 -6.31
N ILE A 146 8.77 -6.44 -7.07
CA ILE A 146 9.39 -5.98 -8.33
C ILE A 146 10.07 -4.63 -8.12
N MET A 147 9.37 -3.67 -7.56
CA MET A 147 9.88 -2.33 -7.28
C MET A 147 9.45 -1.87 -5.90
N TYR A 148 10.34 -1.15 -5.22
CA TYR A 148 10.14 -0.69 -3.85
C TYR A 148 10.48 0.79 -3.69
N VAL A 149 9.77 1.46 -2.80
CA VAL A 149 10.33 2.59 -2.06
C VAL A 149 11.08 1.98 -0.88
N VAL A 150 12.36 2.24 -0.77
CA VAL A 150 13.17 1.76 0.35
C VAL A 150 13.30 2.91 1.35
N ALA A 151 12.46 2.86 2.37
CA ALA A 151 12.57 3.70 3.55
C ALA A 151 12.94 2.78 4.72
N HIS A 152 14.20 2.82 5.14
CA HIS A 152 14.68 2.02 6.26
C HIS A 152 15.67 2.87 7.08
N PRO A 153 15.61 2.85 8.42
CA PRO A 153 16.47 3.66 9.28
C PRO A 153 17.96 3.50 9.03
N THR A 154 18.38 2.32 8.55
CA THR A 154 19.80 2.01 8.28
C THR A 154 20.26 2.39 6.87
N THR A 155 19.37 2.72 5.95
CA THR A 155 19.71 2.92 4.54
C THR A 155 19.62 4.37 4.06
N THR A 156 19.01 5.26 4.83
CA THR A 156 18.80 6.65 4.43
C THR A 156 19.17 7.63 5.53
N PRO A 157 20.47 7.93 5.68
CA PRO A 157 20.91 8.89 6.70
C PRO A 157 20.57 10.36 6.36
N LEU A 158 20.08 10.66 5.16
CA LEU A 158 20.00 12.04 4.64
C LEU A 158 18.62 12.67 4.72
N ASP A 159 17.56 11.93 4.99
CA ASP A 159 16.22 12.50 5.01
C ASP A 159 15.37 11.89 6.13
N LYS A 160 15.03 12.72 7.10
CA LYS A 160 14.23 12.32 8.26
C LYS A 160 12.74 12.14 7.97
N ASP A 161 12.29 12.39 6.72
CA ASP A 161 10.89 12.39 6.34
C ASP A 161 10.50 11.29 5.34
N ASN A 162 11.28 10.23 5.22
CA ASN A 162 10.98 9.07 4.37
C ASN A 162 9.86 8.16 4.92
N ARG A 163 8.91 8.74 5.63
CA ARG A 163 7.83 7.97 6.25
C ARG A 163 6.74 7.59 5.26
N ILE A 164 6.25 6.36 5.40
CA ILE A 164 5.07 5.90 4.68
C ILE A 164 3.83 6.28 5.49
N TYR A 165 3.08 7.26 5.03
CA TYR A 165 1.87 7.78 5.70
C TYR A 165 0.57 7.05 5.33
N THR A 166 0.63 5.88 4.69
CA THR A 166 -0.57 5.08 4.38
C THR A 166 -1.36 4.75 5.64
N MET A 167 -0.67 4.44 6.73
CA MET A 167 -1.29 4.16 8.03
C MET A 167 -2.11 5.36 8.51
N ARG A 168 -1.56 6.56 8.49
CA ARG A 168 -2.26 7.79 8.88
C ARG A 168 -3.58 7.97 8.12
N ASN A 169 -3.57 7.72 6.82
CA ASN A 169 -4.75 7.95 6.00
C ASN A 169 -5.78 6.82 6.10
N ALA A 170 -5.34 5.58 6.28
CA ALA A 170 -6.17 4.39 6.20
C ALA A 170 -6.73 3.90 7.54
N LEU A 171 -6.16 4.30 8.69
CA LEU A 171 -6.68 3.92 10.00
C LEU A 171 -7.76 4.88 10.48
N PRO A 172 -8.72 4.39 11.31
CA PRO A 172 -9.72 5.24 11.94
C PRO A 172 -9.09 6.36 12.78
N TYR A 173 -9.76 7.50 12.84
CA TYR A 173 -9.35 8.60 13.71
C TYR A 173 -9.89 8.38 15.14
N TRP A 174 -9.51 7.25 15.74
CA TRP A 174 -9.96 6.86 17.07
C TRP A 174 -9.54 7.85 18.16
N ALA A 175 -8.45 8.59 17.98
CA ALA A 175 -7.97 9.60 18.92
C ALA A 175 -8.54 11.00 18.69
N LYS A 176 -9.59 11.16 17.86
CA LYS A 176 -10.27 12.45 17.71
C LYS A 176 -10.93 12.87 19.01
N GLY A 177 -10.47 13.98 19.57
CA GLY A 177 -10.95 14.45 20.87
C GLY A 177 -12.48 14.54 20.95
N GLY A 178 -13.06 13.85 21.93
CA GLY A 178 -14.48 13.83 22.21
C GLY A 178 -15.36 13.03 21.24
N ALA A 179 -14.82 12.47 20.16
CA ALA A 179 -15.61 11.65 19.24
C ALA A 179 -15.91 10.26 19.82
N ILE A 180 -14.92 9.63 20.43
CA ILE A 180 -15.10 8.34 21.10
C ILE A 180 -15.35 8.59 22.57
N LYS A 181 -16.57 8.29 23.01
CA LYS A 181 -17.01 8.48 24.38
C LYS A 181 -17.27 7.15 25.08
N THR A 182 -17.08 7.14 26.37
CA THR A 182 -17.57 6.06 27.23
C THR A 182 -19.11 6.07 27.31
N PRO A 183 -19.75 4.97 27.70
CA PRO A 183 -21.21 4.93 27.92
C PRO A 183 -21.75 5.98 28.86
N ASP A 184 -20.94 6.45 29.80
CA ASP A 184 -21.29 7.56 30.71
C ASP A 184 -20.92 8.94 30.19
N GLY A 185 -20.58 9.06 28.89
CA GLY A 185 -20.41 10.32 28.17
C GLY A 185 -19.04 11.02 28.33
N LYS A 186 -18.06 10.36 28.96
CA LYS A 186 -16.71 10.93 29.11
C LYS A 186 -15.87 10.69 27.88
N THR A 187 -14.82 11.52 27.66
CA THR A 187 -13.82 11.26 26.64
C THR A 187 -13.18 9.89 26.85
N GLY A 188 -13.22 9.03 25.82
CA GLY A 188 -12.81 7.64 25.97
C GLY A 188 -11.38 7.37 25.57
N THR A 189 -10.83 8.14 24.61
CA THR A 189 -9.52 7.84 24.01
C THR A 189 -8.62 9.06 23.95
N ALA A 190 -7.33 8.82 24.13
CA ALA A 190 -6.25 9.78 23.93
C ALA A 190 -5.09 9.13 23.17
N ILE A 191 -4.29 9.94 22.44
CA ILE A 191 -3.09 9.46 21.73
C ILE A 191 -2.09 8.88 22.72
N ALA A 192 -1.84 9.64 23.80
CA ALA A 192 -0.96 9.21 24.87
C ALA A 192 -1.80 8.62 26.02
N PRO A 193 -1.62 7.34 26.34
CA PRO A 193 -2.17 6.78 27.57
C PRO A 193 -1.43 7.35 28.79
N ASP A 194 -1.84 6.96 29.98
CA ASP A 194 -1.06 7.20 31.20
C ASP A 194 0.35 6.58 31.06
N GLU A 195 1.38 7.21 31.62
CA GLU A 195 2.77 6.74 31.51
C GLU A 195 2.96 5.27 31.95
N ALA A 196 2.21 4.84 32.98
CA ALA A 196 2.28 3.47 33.47
C ALA A 196 1.67 2.44 32.51
N ASP A 197 0.89 2.89 31.54
CA ASP A 197 0.17 2.03 30.59
C ASP A 197 0.80 2.01 29.19
N LYS A 198 1.90 2.75 29.00
CA LYS A 198 2.66 2.71 27.74
C LYS A 198 3.17 1.29 27.45
N ASN A 199 3.09 0.90 26.19
CA ASN A 199 3.45 -0.44 25.69
C ASN A 199 2.63 -1.58 26.32
N THR A 200 1.49 -1.30 26.92
CA THR A 200 0.54 -2.30 27.44
C THR A 200 -0.65 -2.49 26.47
N GLU A 201 -1.57 -3.37 26.85
CA GLU A 201 -2.83 -3.59 26.09
C GLU A 201 -3.73 -2.33 26.03
N ILE A 202 -3.51 -1.34 26.89
CA ILE A 202 -4.25 -0.07 26.94
C ILE A 202 -3.64 0.97 25.99
N ASP A 203 -2.41 0.76 25.55
CA ASP A 203 -1.73 1.64 24.60
C ASP A 203 -2.17 1.37 23.15
N ASN A 204 -3.28 1.98 22.76
CA ASN A 204 -3.80 1.83 21.40
C ASN A 204 -2.82 2.32 20.33
N ASP A 205 -2.04 3.35 20.61
CA ASP A 205 -1.14 3.97 19.64
C ASP A 205 0.00 3.02 19.27
N THR A 206 0.70 2.47 20.24
CA THR A 206 1.79 1.52 20.02
C THR A 206 1.28 0.23 19.36
N LYS A 207 0.11 -0.25 19.76
CA LYS A 207 -0.43 -1.54 19.29
C LYS A 207 -1.07 -1.46 17.91
N TYR A 208 -1.79 -0.40 17.62
CA TYR A 208 -2.62 -0.29 16.43
C TYR A 208 -2.22 0.86 15.50
N GLY A 209 -1.40 1.80 15.98
CA GLY A 209 -1.11 3.03 15.29
C GLY A 209 -2.29 4.01 15.31
N ARG A 210 -2.06 5.21 14.80
CA ARG A 210 -3.03 6.29 14.77
C ARG A 210 -3.34 6.76 13.36
N GLY A 211 -4.61 6.81 13.01
CA GLY A 211 -5.10 7.38 11.77
C GLY A 211 -5.82 8.71 11.94
N ILE A 212 -6.16 9.32 10.82
CA ILE A 212 -7.05 10.49 10.70
C ILE A 212 -8.30 10.18 9.87
N GLY A 213 -8.48 8.93 9.44
CA GLY A 213 -9.69 8.45 8.76
C GLY A 213 -9.96 9.15 7.43
N THR A 214 -8.93 9.45 6.64
CA THR A 214 -9.09 10.09 5.34
C THR A 214 -9.61 9.11 4.28
N CYS A 215 -9.12 7.86 4.33
CA CYS A 215 -9.52 6.78 3.45
C CYS A 215 -10.04 5.62 4.30
N ARG A 216 -11.19 5.08 3.95
CA ARG A 216 -11.76 3.89 4.61
C ARG A 216 -12.17 2.85 3.57
N PRO A 217 -12.20 1.56 3.94
CA PRO A 217 -12.84 0.55 3.12
C PRO A 217 -14.34 0.84 2.96
N THR A 218 -14.92 0.51 1.81
CA THR A 218 -16.38 0.58 1.61
C THR A 218 -17.09 -0.40 2.54
N ASN A 219 -18.38 -0.17 2.81
CA ASN A 219 -19.19 -1.12 3.59
C ASN A 219 -19.24 -2.49 2.94
N TYR A 220 -19.35 -2.55 1.62
CA TYR A 220 -19.27 -3.79 0.86
C TYR A 220 -17.98 -4.57 1.17
N TYR A 221 -16.83 -3.90 1.09
CA TYR A 221 -15.54 -4.54 1.35
C TYR A 221 -15.34 -4.91 2.83
N GLN A 222 -15.95 -4.18 3.77
CA GLN A 222 -15.82 -4.48 5.20
C GLN A 222 -16.71 -5.64 5.65
N TYR A 223 -17.95 -5.73 5.12
CA TYR A 223 -18.99 -6.56 5.73
C TYR A 223 -19.67 -7.55 4.79
N GLU A 224 -19.67 -7.30 3.48
CA GLU A 224 -20.49 -8.07 2.54
C GLU A 224 -19.68 -9.07 1.72
N ILE A 225 -18.47 -8.70 1.26
CA ILE A 225 -17.64 -9.53 0.40
C ILE A 225 -17.16 -10.81 1.12
N TRP A 226 -17.05 -10.78 2.42
CA TRP A 226 -16.53 -11.87 3.25
C TRP A 226 -17.67 -12.81 3.71
N GLY A 227 -18.23 -13.55 2.76
CA GLY A 227 -19.26 -14.56 3.05
C GLY A 227 -18.68 -15.92 3.44
N GLU A 228 -19.54 -16.93 3.53
CA GLU A 228 -19.15 -18.30 3.87
C GLU A 228 -18.12 -18.91 2.89
N LYS A 229 -18.14 -18.49 1.62
CA LYS A 229 -17.19 -18.96 0.60
C LYS A 229 -15.80 -18.40 0.79
N GLU A 230 -15.71 -17.19 1.35
CA GLU A 230 -14.48 -16.43 1.57
C GLU A 230 -13.92 -16.59 2.98
N LYS A 231 -14.55 -17.40 3.84
CA LYS A 231 -14.13 -17.54 5.25
C LYS A 231 -12.70 -18.07 5.44
N ASN A 232 -12.19 -18.79 4.45
CA ASN A 232 -10.82 -19.29 4.46
C ASN A 232 -9.83 -18.40 3.71
N ASP A 233 -10.29 -17.29 3.13
CA ASP A 233 -9.40 -16.34 2.45
C ASP A 233 -8.45 -15.68 3.44
N LEU A 234 -7.16 -15.86 3.21
CA LEU A 234 -6.10 -15.36 4.09
C LEU A 234 -6.07 -13.83 4.23
N ARG A 235 -6.76 -13.12 3.33
CA ARG A 235 -6.88 -11.67 3.34
C ARG A 235 -8.05 -11.17 4.17
N GLY A 236 -8.97 -12.07 4.51
CA GLY A 236 -10.23 -11.75 5.16
C GLY A 236 -10.10 -11.55 6.68
N PRO A 237 -11.18 -11.10 7.33
CA PRO A 237 -11.18 -10.74 8.74
C PRO A 237 -11.36 -11.91 9.71
N PHE A 238 -11.50 -13.16 9.23
CA PHE A 238 -12.03 -14.25 10.06
C PHE A 238 -10.99 -15.10 10.76
N ASN A 239 -9.85 -15.37 10.16
CA ASN A 239 -9.00 -16.49 10.58
C ASN A 239 -7.69 -16.10 11.27
N HIS A 240 -7.37 -14.83 11.31
CA HIS A 240 -6.10 -14.35 11.87
C HIS A 240 -6.27 -12.91 12.32
N ASP A 241 -5.29 -12.37 13.03
CA ASP A 241 -5.23 -10.96 13.41
C ASP A 241 -5.03 -10.02 12.19
N SER A 242 -5.64 -10.38 11.04
CA SER A 242 -5.48 -9.67 9.77
C SER A 242 -6.16 -8.31 9.77
N TRP A 243 -7.34 -8.27 10.38
CA TRP A 243 -8.14 -7.06 10.50
C TRP A 243 -8.24 -6.64 11.96
N ARG A 244 -8.44 -5.34 12.17
CA ARG A 244 -8.80 -4.77 13.47
C ARG A 244 -10.13 -4.05 13.37
N ARG A 245 -10.81 -3.97 14.50
CA ARG A 245 -12.07 -3.28 14.69
C ARG A 245 -11.91 -2.24 15.77
N MET A 246 -12.79 -1.27 15.82
CA MET A 246 -12.78 -0.28 16.89
C MET A 246 -12.98 -0.90 18.27
N GLU A 247 -13.74 -2.00 18.33
CA GLU A 247 -13.97 -2.79 19.55
C GLU A 247 -12.72 -3.53 20.07
N ASP A 248 -11.65 -3.61 19.29
CA ASP A 248 -10.36 -4.17 19.75
C ASP A 248 -9.55 -3.16 20.57
N LEU A 249 -9.83 -1.86 20.39
CA LEU A 249 -9.15 -0.79 21.12
C LEU A 249 -9.68 -0.67 22.55
N ARG A 250 -8.93 0.02 23.39
CA ARG A 250 -9.25 0.22 24.80
C ARG A 250 -9.59 1.68 25.10
N TYR A 251 -10.47 1.90 26.08
CA TYR A 251 -10.62 3.20 26.71
C TYR A 251 -9.33 3.55 27.44
N ASN A 252 -8.60 4.54 26.95
CA ASN A 252 -7.24 4.86 27.40
C ASN A 252 -7.02 6.33 27.76
N ASP A 253 -8.09 7.14 27.85
CA ASP A 253 -7.95 8.54 28.25
C ASP A 253 -7.46 8.65 29.69
N PRO A 254 -6.34 9.36 29.97
CA PRO A 254 -5.80 9.48 31.34
C PRO A 254 -6.77 10.10 32.35
N GLY A 255 -7.74 10.88 31.90
CA GLY A 255 -8.79 11.44 32.74
C GLY A 255 -9.70 10.37 33.33
N LEU A 256 -9.96 9.28 32.59
CA LEU A 256 -10.72 8.13 33.08
C LEU A 256 -9.98 7.43 34.23
N LYS A 257 -8.67 7.24 34.09
CA LYS A 257 -7.83 6.65 35.13
C LYS A 257 -7.84 7.48 36.42
N LYS A 258 -7.62 8.81 36.26
CA LYS A 258 -7.61 9.75 37.41
C LYS A 258 -8.92 9.76 38.22
N THR A 259 -10.04 9.50 37.55
CA THR A 259 -11.35 9.49 38.17
C THR A 259 -11.83 8.10 38.58
N ASN A 260 -10.99 7.07 38.45
CA ASN A 260 -11.33 5.66 38.62
C ASN A 260 -12.59 5.26 37.85
N ASN A 261 -12.72 5.74 36.63
CA ASN A 261 -13.86 5.43 35.77
C ASN A 261 -13.87 3.93 35.43
N PRO A 262 -15.02 3.22 35.58
CA PRO A 262 -15.09 1.77 35.41
C PRO A 262 -14.80 1.31 33.93
N TYR A 263 -14.88 2.20 32.98
CA TYR A 263 -14.60 1.85 31.59
C TYR A 263 -13.11 1.88 31.25
N TYR A 264 -12.25 2.51 32.05
CA TYR A 264 -10.82 2.55 31.77
C TYR A 264 -10.24 1.14 31.56
N GLY A 265 -9.53 0.94 30.45
CA GLY A 265 -8.94 -0.36 30.08
C GLY A 265 -9.93 -1.36 29.46
N GLN A 266 -11.23 -1.07 29.43
CA GLN A 266 -12.21 -1.91 28.74
C GLN A 266 -12.18 -1.67 27.22
N ASN A 267 -12.70 -2.60 26.45
CA ASN A 267 -12.86 -2.46 25.00
C ASN A 267 -13.81 -1.31 24.67
N LEU A 268 -13.55 -0.63 23.54
CA LEU A 268 -14.43 0.45 23.09
C LEU A 268 -15.82 -0.09 22.75
N ILE A 269 -16.82 0.69 23.11
CA ILE A 269 -18.22 0.49 22.73
C ILE A 269 -18.60 1.66 21.82
N ARG A 270 -19.31 1.38 20.74
CA ARG A 270 -19.73 2.43 19.81
C ARG A 270 -20.61 3.45 20.51
N PRO A 271 -20.22 4.74 20.52
CA PRO A 271 -21.06 5.79 21.10
C PRO A 271 -22.40 5.89 20.39
N VAL A 272 -23.47 6.04 21.16
CA VAL A 272 -24.86 6.15 20.62
C VAL A 272 -25.07 7.50 19.91
N ASP A 273 -24.34 8.52 20.31
CA ASP A 273 -24.43 9.91 19.81
C ASP A 273 -23.33 10.23 18.77
N LEU A 274 -22.68 9.22 18.21
CA LEU A 274 -21.63 9.41 17.21
C LEU A 274 -22.21 10.06 15.94
N SER A 275 -21.73 11.24 15.61
CA SER A 275 -22.17 11.96 14.41
C SER A 275 -21.91 11.14 13.15
N VAL A 276 -22.67 11.42 12.06
CA VAL A 276 -22.44 10.77 10.75
C VAL A 276 -21.01 10.98 10.28
N ALA A 277 -20.48 12.20 10.40
CA ALA A 277 -19.12 12.52 10.00
C ALA A 277 -18.07 11.73 10.83
N ASP A 278 -18.30 11.60 12.14
CA ASP A 278 -17.39 10.84 13.00
C ASP A 278 -17.60 9.33 12.82
N SER A 279 -18.79 8.86 12.53
CA SER A 279 -19.05 7.47 12.15
C SER A 279 -18.25 7.08 10.90
N ILE A 280 -18.16 7.99 9.93
CA ILE A 280 -17.36 7.76 8.71
C ILE A 280 -15.87 7.75 9.01
N ARG A 281 -15.36 8.67 9.84
CA ARG A 281 -13.94 8.86 10.07
C ARG A 281 -13.36 8.06 11.23
N CYS A 282 -14.16 7.78 12.24
CA CYS A 282 -13.68 7.27 13.51
C CYS A 282 -14.15 5.85 13.83
N TRP A 283 -15.10 5.28 13.07
CA TRP A 283 -15.66 3.97 13.42
C TRP A 283 -15.79 3.05 12.22
N TYR A 284 -14.73 2.28 11.94
CA TYR A 284 -14.72 1.25 10.90
C TYR A 284 -13.63 0.21 11.18
N MET A 285 -13.71 -0.96 10.53
CA MET A 285 -12.67 -1.98 10.58
C MET A 285 -11.66 -1.80 9.43
N TRP A 286 -10.42 -2.24 9.64
CA TRP A 286 -9.34 -2.05 8.67
C TRP A 286 -8.42 -3.27 8.56
N PRO A 287 -7.80 -3.52 7.37
CA PRO A 287 -6.85 -4.60 7.17
C PRO A 287 -5.50 -4.26 7.81
N HIS A 288 -5.41 -4.46 9.12
CA HIS A 288 -4.27 -4.06 9.95
C HIS A 288 -2.94 -4.57 9.41
N TYR A 289 -2.87 -5.86 9.08
CA TYR A 289 -1.66 -6.50 8.55
C TYR A 289 -1.04 -5.77 7.34
N LYS A 290 -1.89 -5.10 6.56
CA LYS A 290 -1.49 -4.44 5.31
C LYS A 290 -1.09 -2.98 5.51
N VAL A 291 -1.75 -2.28 6.42
CA VAL A 291 -1.61 -0.82 6.57
C VAL A 291 -0.82 -0.40 7.79
N PHE A 292 -0.65 -1.28 8.77
CA PHE A 292 0.14 -0.99 9.96
C PHE A 292 1.64 -0.91 9.62
N VAL A 293 2.27 0.15 10.08
CA VAL A 293 3.70 0.41 9.88
C VAL A 293 4.30 0.77 11.23
N PRO A 294 5.01 -0.15 11.87
CA PRO A 294 5.70 0.15 13.11
C PRO A 294 6.81 1.19 12.88
N ASP A 295 6.98 2.06 13.84
CA ASP A 295 8.09 3.02 13.85
C ASP A 295 8.89 2.82 15.15
N PRO A 296 10.00 2.09 15.11
CA PRO A 296 10.79 1.80 16.31
C PRO A 296 11.48 3.04 16.88
N THR A 297 11.50 4.14 16.15
CA THR A 297 12.10 5.40 16.61
C THR A 297 11.13 6.30 17.36
N LYS A 298 9.84 5.97 17.33
CA LYS A 298 8.78 6.73 18.00
C LYS A 298 8.15 5.93 19.13
N THR A 299 7.92 6.61 20.23
CA THR A 299 7.22 6.06 21.39
C THR A 299 5.76 6.50 21.48
N GLN A 300 5.32 7.39 20.58
CA GLN A 300 4.01 8.02 20.64
C GLN A 300 3.65 8.66 19.30
N ASP A 301 2.36 8.79 19.02
CA ASP A 301 1.81 9.38 17.80
C ASP A 301 2.25 8.65 16.52
N LEU A 302 2.02 7.34 16.51
CA LEU A 302 2.42 6.44 15.43
C LEU A 302 1.47 6.58 14.22
N GLN A 303 1.79 7.47 13.30
CA GLN A 303 1.00 7.73 12.09
C GLN A 303 1.54 7.06 10.83
N GLY A 304 2.67 6.43 10.92
CA GLY A 304 3.44 5.81 9.85
C GLY A 304 4.86 5.62 10.30
N GLY A 305 5.67 4.98 9.51
CA GLY A 305 7.04 4.68 9.86
C GLY A 305 7.93 4.50 8.63
N GLU A 306 9.19 4.28 8.89
CA GLU A 306 10.19 3.96 7.89
C GLU A 306 10.13 2.47 7.59
N THR A 307 9.40 2.11 6.53
CA THR A 307 9.29 0.73 6.05
C THR A 307 9.46 0.69 4.54
N PRO A 308 10.07 -0.34 3.99
CA PRO A 308 9.98 -0.60 2.57
C PRO A 308 8.54 -0.74 2.14
N TRP A 309 8.22 -0.18 0.97
CA TRP A 309 6.87 -0.25 0.42
C TRP A 309 6.91 -0.73 -1.03
N TYR A 310 6.04 -1.67 -1.38
CA TYR A 310 5.91 -2.10 -2.76
C TYR A 310 5.38 -0.97 -3.64
N VAL A 311 6.10 -0.65 -4.71
CA VAL A 311 5.57 0.13 -5.82
C VAL A 311 4.90 -0.80 -6.82
N TYR A 312 5.55 -1.94 -7.13
CA TYR A 312 5.02 -2.99 -7.99
C TYR A 312 5.26 -4.37 -7.38
N ARG A 313 4.27 -5.23 -7.53
CA ARG A 313 4.30 -6.62 -7.08
C ARG A 313 3.61 -7.53 -8.09
N SER A 314 4.10 -8.75 -8.27
CA SER A 314 3.63 -9.67 -9.32
C SER A 314 2.14 -10.02 -9.26
N ALA A 315 1.52 -10.03 -8.06
CA ALA A 315 0.07 -10.21 -7.97
C ALA A 315 -0.71 -9.15 -8.76
N GLU A 316 -0.24 -7.89 -8.81
CA GLU A 316 -0.83 -6.84 -9.65
C GLU A 316 -0.70 -7.17 -11.13
N VAL A 317 0.44 -7.75 -11.54
CA VAL A 317 0.69 -8.12 -12.94
C VAL A 317 -0.31 -9.17 -13.43
N TYR A 318 -0.62 -10.20 -12.62
CA TYR A 318 -1.67 -11.16 -12.93
C TYR A 318 -3.03 -10.50 -13.11
N LEU A 319 -3.39 -9.56 -12.22
CA LEU A 319 -4.67 -8.84 -12.31
C LEU A 319 -4.73 -7.93 -13.55
N MET A 320 -3.64 -7.28 -13.91
CA MET A 320 -3.56 -6.49 -15.15
C MET A 320 -3.68 -7.38 -16.40
N MET A 321 -3.07 -8.55 -16.43
CA MET A 321 -3.28 -9.50 -17.52
C MET A 321 -4.73 -9.97 -17.60
N ALA A 322 -5.38 -10.22 -16.47
CA ALA A 322 -6.80 -10.56 -16.44
C ALA A 322 -7.65 -9.46 -17.06
N GLU A 323 -7.40 -8.20 -16.70
CA GLU A 323 -8.11 -7.05 -17.27
C GLU A 323 -7.87 -6.93 -18.79
N CYS A 324 -6.63 -7.16 -19.26
CA CYS A 324 -6.34 -7.18 -20.68
C CYS A 324 -7.13 -8.27 -21.42
N TYR A 325 -7.23 -9.48 -20.86
CA TYR A 325 -8.02 -10.56 -21.43
C TYR A 325 -9.51 -10.24 -21.43
N TYR A 326 -10.03 -9.60 -20.39
CA TYR A 326 -11.40 -9.09 -20.35
C TYR A 326 -11.70 -8.17 -21.54
N TRP A 327 -10.87 -7.15 -21.77
CA TRP A 327 -11.04 -6.21 -22.88
C TRP A 327 -10.90 -6.88 -24.25
N LYS A 328 -10.21 -8.00 -24.33
CA LYS A 328 -10.12 -8.83 -25.55
C LYS A 328 -11.28 -9.81 -25.71
N GLY A 329 -12.18 -9.92 -24.74
CA GLY A 329 -13.29 -10.89 -24.75
C GLY A 329 -12.85 -12.34 -24.47
N ASP A 330 -11.66 -12.56 -23.92
CA ASP A 330 -11.11 -13.90 -23.61
C ASP A 330 -11.38 -14.26 -22.13
N ALA A 331 -12.61 -14.62 -21.83
CA ALA A 331 -13.05 -14.97 -20.48
C ALA A 331 -12.30 -16.17 -19.87
N THR A 332 -11.80 -17.07 -20.70
CA THR A 332 -11.04 -18.24 -20.23
C THR A 332 -9.71 -17.85 -19.61
N ASN A 333 -8.94 -17.05 -20.32
CA ASN A 333 -7.64 -16.56 -19.83
C ASN A 333 -7.81 -15.49 -18.73
N GLU A 334 -8.85 -14.64 -18.81
CA GLU A 334 -9.22 -13.75 -17.72
C GLU A 334 -9.40 -14.52 -16.40
N ALA A 335 -10.29 -15.50 -16.39
CA ALA A 335 -10.56 -16.33 -15.21
C ALA A 335 -9.30 -17.07 -14.73
N ALA A 336 -8.46 -17.57 -15.66
CA ALA A 336 -7.21 -18.24 -15.30
C ALA A 336 -6.28 -17.29 -14.52
N MET A 337 -6.07 -16.05 -14.97
CA MET A 337 -5.21 -15.06 -14.31
C MET A 337 -5.77 -14.66 -12.93
N LEU A 338 -7.07 -14.40 -12.83
CA LEU A 338 -7.73 -14.13 -11.56
C LEU A 338 -7.55 -15.27 -10.55
N ASN A 339 -7.72 -16.50 -11.01
CA ASN A 339 -7.65 -17.67 -10.15
C ASN A 339 -6.23 -17.94 -9.62
N VAL A 340 -5.18 -17.59 -10.35
CA VAL A 340 -3.80 -17.66 -9.82
C VAL A 340 -3.66 -16.86 -8.51
N VAL A 341 -4.21 -15.65 -8.47
CA VAL A 341 -4.15 -14.81 -7.26
C VAL A 341 -5.12 -15.31 -6.18
N ARG A 342 -6.31 -15.77 -6.57
CA ARG A 342 -7.34 -16.26 -5.63
C ARG A 342 -6.95 -17.58 -4.97
N ALA A 343 -6.38 -18.50 -5.72
CA ALA A 343 -5.99 -19.82 -5.21
C ALA A 343 -4.88 -19.77 -4.15
N ARG A 344 -4.08 -18.70 -4.17
CA ARG A 344 -3.03 -18.46 -3.16
C ARG A 344 -3.58 -17.87 -1.87
N ALA A 345 -4.66 -17.12 -1.91
CA ALA A 345 -5.30 -16.43 -0.79
C ALA A 345 -6.41 -17.30 -0.20
#